data_5b3d24b00b3bf27925a53f78e93ebfc7
#
_entry.id   5b3d24b00b3bf27925a53f78e93ebfc7
#
_cell.length_a   1.000
_cell.length_b   1.000
_cell.length_c   1.000
_cell.angle_alpha   90.00
_cell.angle_beta   90.00
_cell.angle_gamma   90.00
#
_symmetry.space_group_name_H-M   'P 1'
#
loop_
_entity.id
_entity.type
_entity.pdbx_description
1 polymer ?
#
loop_
_entity_poly.entity_id
_entity_poly.type
_entity_poly.pdbx_seq_one_letter_code
_entity_poly.pdbx_strand_id
1 'polypeptide(L)'
;AYGYAQAKNETWSDYQSKSGNMFASRDNFADACDFIGWYSQISFKKLGIQKNNARDLYLAYHEGHGGFKKQTYNQKPWLLTVSNKVAQRANQFQQQMRACGL
;
A
#
# COMPACT_ATOMS: atom_id res chain seq x y z
N ALA A 1 -3.56 0.66 12.52
CA ALA A 1 -3.50 1.40 11.25
C ALA A 1 -4.21 2.73 11.41
N TYR A 2 -3.51 3.82 11.17
CA TYR A 2 -4.08 5.17 11.25
C TYR A 2 -3.33 6.12 10.29
N GLY A 3 -3.82 7.37 10.21
CA GLY A 3 -3.23 8.39 9.35
C GLY A 3 -3.66 8.26 7.90
N TYR A 4 -3.03 9.02 7.02
CA TYR A 4 -3.42 9.08 5.61
C TYR A 4 -3.29 7.76 4.87
N ALA A 5 -2.23 6.99 5.15
CA ALA A 5 -1.95 5.75 4.44
C ALA A 5 -2.55 4.51 5.11
N GLN A 6 -3.07 4.63 6.33
CA GLN A 6 -3.63 3.51 7.10
C GLN A 6 -2.64 2.35 7.27
N ALA A 7 -1.36 2.67 7.44
CA ALA A 7 -0.31 1.67 7.57
C ALA A 7 -0.34 1.00 8.95
N LYS A 8 -0.02 -0.30 8.99
CA LYS A 8 0.20 -1.01 10.24
C LYS A 8 1.50 -0.54 10.89
N ASN A 9 1.60 -0.66 12.21
CA ASN A 9 2.77 -0.22 12.96
C ASN A 9 4.07 -0.84 12.44
N GLU A 10 4.07 -2.14 12.18
CA GLU A 10 5.24 -2.87 11.71
C GLU A 10 5.69 -2.39 10.33
N THR A 11 4.73 -2.19 9.43
CA THR A 11 5.02 -1.72 8.07
C THR A 11 5.58 -0.31 8.10
N TRP A 12 5.04 0.55 8.94
CA TRP A 12 5.53 1.92 9.09
C TRP A 12 6.94 1.95 9.67
N SER A 13 7.21 1.12 10.68
CA SER A 13 8.55 1.00 11.26
C SER A 13 9.57 0.52 10.25
N ASP A 14 9.21 -0.44 9.40
CA ASP A 14 10.05 -0.91 8.30
C ASP A 14 10.37 0.22 7.33
N TYR A 15 9.37 1.01 6.97
CA TYR A 15 9.55 2.16 6.11
C TYR A 15 10.55 3.16 6.73
N GLN A 16 10.36 3.51 8.00
CA GLN A 16 11.26 4.45 8.69
C GLN A 16 12.70 3.95 8.68
N SER A 17 12.91 2.67 8.98
CA SER A 17 14.24 2.08 9.04
C SER A 17 14.90 1.98 7.67
N LYS A 18 14.17 1.50 6.67
CA LYS A 18 14.74 1.19 5.35
C LYS A 18 14.89 2.41 4.46
N SER A 19 13.99 3.38 4.60
CA SER A 19 14.06 4.63 3.84
C SER A 19 14.95 5.68 4.49
N GLY A 20 15.28 5.50 5.77
CA GLY A 20 16.01 6.50 6.55
C GLY A 20 15.16 7.65 7.06
N ASN A 21 13.86 7.64 6.81
CA ASN A 21 12.97 8.71 7.24
C ASN A 21 12.44 8.44 8.66
N MET A 22 13.32 8.52 9.65
CA MET A 22 13.04 8.13 11.02
C MET A 22 12.02 9.02 11.74
N PHE A 23 11.86 10.25 11.27
CA PHE A 23 10.94 11.21 11.86
C PHE A 23 9.63 11.34 11.09
N ALA A 24 9.39 10.44 10.13
CA ALA A 24 8.15 10.44 9.37
C ALA A 24 6.94 10.23 10.28
N SER A 25 5.88 10.98 10.02
CA SER A 25 4.63 10.91 10.77
C SER A 25 3.49 10.44 9.86
N ARG A 26 2.68 9.51 10.36
CA ARG A 26 1.49 9.01 9.64
C ARG A 26 0.46 10.09 9.39
N ASP A 27 0.44 11.13 10.21
CA ASP A 27 -0.48 12.26 10.10
C ASP A 27 0.04 13.35 9.17
N ASN A 28 1.26 13.21 8.67
CA ASN A 28 1.84 14.14 7.70
C ASN A 28 1.57 13.60 6.29
N PHE A 29 0.89 14.40 5.47
CA PHE A 29 0.49 13.97 4.13
C PHE A 29 1.70 13.65 3.24
N ALA A 30 2.73 14.48 3.28
CA ALA A 30 3.95 14.25 2.48
C ALA A 30 4.66 12.96 2.88
N ASP A 31 4.74 12.68 4.19
CA ASP A 31 5.33 11.44 4.68
C ASP A 31 4.50 10.22 4.28
N ALA A 32 3.19 10.32 4.34
CA ALA A 32 2.30 9.25 3.88
C ALA A 32 2.46 8.98 2.38
N CYS A 33 2.59 10.02 1.57
CA CYS A 33 2.81 9.90 0.13
C CYS A 33 4.15 9.22 -0.16
N ASP A 34 5.21 9.60 0.54
CA ASP A 34 6.52 8.97 0.39
C ASP A 34 6.47 7.48 0.77
N PHE A 35 5.76 7.17 1.85
CA PHE A 35 5.54 5.78 2.27
C PHE A 35 4.81 4.97 1.20
N ILE A 36 3.74 5.50 0.63
CA ILE A 36 2.96 4.81 -0.42
C ILE A 36 3.86 4.52 -1.63
N GLY A 37 4.65 5.50 -2.06
CA GLY A 37 5.58 5.31 -3.16
C GLY A 37 6.63 4.26 -2.86
N TRP A 38 7.21 4.29 -1.67
CA TRP A 38 8.19 3.31 -1.21
C TRP A 38 7.60 1.89 -1.21
N TYR A 39 6.41 1.73 -0.65
CA TYR A 39 5.75 0.42 -0.55
C TYR A 39 5.36 -0.11 -1.93
N SER A 40 4.82 0.75 -2.80
CA SER A 40 4.44 0.37 -4.16
C SER A 40 5.65 -0.07 -4.98
N GLN A 41 6.78 0.61 -4.83
CA GLN A 41 8.01 0.24 -5.53
C GLN A 41 8.53 -1.11 -5.06
N ILE A 42 8.47 -1.41 -3.76
CA ILE A 42 8.85 -2.71 -3.22
C ILE A 42 7.91 -3.79 -3.73
N SER A 43 6.61 -3.54 -3.77
CA SER A 43 5.62 -4.47 -4.31
C SER A 43 5.92 -4.81 -5.77
N PHE A 44 6.27 -3.81 -6.57
CA PHE A 44 6.69 -4.04 -7.96
C PHE A 44 7.93 -4.92 -8.03
N LYS A 45 8.97 -4.60 -7.24
CA LYS A 45 10.24 -5.33 -7.29
C LYS A 45 10.12 -6.77 -6.79
N LYS A 46 9.35 -6.98 -5.72
CA LYS A 46 9.24 -8.30 -5.08
C LYS A 46 8.20 -9.20 -5.74
N LEU A 47 7.11 -8.62 -6.19
CA LEU A 47 5.92 -9.37 -6.61
C LEU A 47 5.54 -9.12 -8.07
N GLY A 48 6.19 -8.18 -8.73
CA GLY A 48 5.86 -7.82 -10.11
C GLY A 48 4.52 -7.10 -10.27
N ILE A 49 3.97 -6.55 -9.18
CA ILE A 49 2.69 -5.85 -9.23
C ILE A 49 2.86 -4.50 -9.90
N GLN A 50 2.16 -4.28 -11.00
CA GLN A 50 2.20 -3.01 -11.72
C GLN A 50 1.47 -1.92 -10.94
N LYS A 51 1.93 -0.67 -11.09
CA LYS A 51 1.32 0.48 -10.40
C LYS A 51 -0.14 0.72 -10.77
N ASN A 52 -0.57 0.26 -11.95
CA ASN A 52 -1.95 0.38 -12.40
C ASN A 52 -2.84 -0.77 -11.94
N ASN A 53 -2.30 -1.76 -11.24
CA ASN A 53 -3.08 -2.88 -10.71
C ASN A 53 -3.51 -2.58 -9.28
N ALA A 54 -4.56 -1.77 -9.14
CA ALA A 54 -5.04 -1.29 -7.84
C ALA A 54 -5.50 -2.43 -6.92
N ARG A 55 -6.13 -3.48 -7.49
CA ARG A 55 -6.58 -4.62 -6.71
C ARG A 55 -5.42 -5.32 -6.02
N ASP A 56 -4.40 -5.68 -6.78
CA ASP A 56 -3.27 -6.43 -6.25
C ASP A 56 -2.40 -5.57 -5.34
N LEU A 57 -2.24 -4.28 -5.64
CA LEU A 57 -1.55 -3.34 -4.74
C LEU A 57 -2.25 -3.27 -3.39
N TYR A 58 -3.58 -3.20 -3.40
CA TYR A 58 -4.37 -3.17 -2.17
C TYR A 58 -4.22 -4.48 -1.38
N LEU A 59 -4.32 -5.63 -2.06
CA LEU A 59 -4.15 -6.93 -1.41
C LEU A 59 -2.75 -7.08 -0.81
N ALA A 60 -1.72 -6.70 -1.55
CA ALA A 60 -0.34 -6.77 -1.05
C ALA A 60 -0.13 -5.83 0.13
N TYR A 61 -0.74 -4.65 0.09
CA TYR A 61 -0.68 -3.69 1.19
C TYR A 61 -1.36 -4.23 2.45
N HIS A 62 -2.55 -4.83 2.29
CA HIS A 62 -3.32 -5.34 3.42
C HIS A 62 -2.70 -6.60 4.03
N GLU A 63 -2.31 -7.56 3.20
CA GLU A 63 -1.79 -8.86 3.66
C GLU A 63 -0.29 -8.84 3.92
N GLY A 64 0.42 -7.77 3.51
CA GLY A 64 1.87 -7.75 3.46
C GLY A 64 2.39 -8.52 2.25
N HIS A 65 3.65 -8.29 1.87
CA HIS A 65 4.23 -8.94 0.70
C HIS A 65 4.28 -10.46 0.82
N GLY A 66 4.63 -10.96 2.01
CA GLY A 66 4.66 -12.41 2.26
C GLY A 66 3.28 -13.04 2.20
N GLY A 67 2.28 -12.38 2.80
CA GLY A 67 0.90 -12.87 2.76
C GLY A 67 0.34 -12.86 1.36
N PHE A 68 0.61 -11.83 0.56
CA PHE A 68 0.19 -11.76 -0.83
C PHE A 68 0.78 -12.93 -1.63
N LYS A 69 2.07 -13.19 -1.47
CA LYS A 69 2.75 -14.29 -2.17
C LYS A 69 2.15 -15.65 -1.81
N LYS A 70 1.76 -15.84 -0.55
CA LYS A 70 1.10 -17.05 -0.06
C LYS A 70 -0.39 -17.08 -0.35
N GLN A 71 -0.94 -16.01 -0.92
CA GLN A 71 -2.35 -15.88 -1.26
C GLN A 71 -3.28 -16.02 -0.05
N THR A 72 -2.86 -15.47 1.10
CA THR A 72 -3.66 -15.51 2.33
C THR A 72 -5.01 -14.80 2.18
N TYR A 73 -5.12 -13.87 1.21
CA TYR A 73 -6.39 -13.19 0.91
C TYR A 73 -7.48 -14.14 0.43
N ASN A 74 -7.14 -15.33 -0.07
CA ASN A 74 -8.14 -16.33 -0.48
C ASN A 74 -8.98 -16.84 0.68
N GLN A 75 -8.50 -16.68 1.91
CA GLN A 75 -9.23 -17.05 3.12
C GLN A 75 -10.10 -15.92 3.65
N LYS A 76 -10.14 -14.80 2.95
CA LYS A 76 -10.84 -13.58 3.36
C LYS A 76 -11.75 -13.07 2.22
N PRO A 77 -12.92 -13.71 2.00
CA PRO A 77 -13.81 -13.28 0.89
C PRO A 77 -14.19 -11.81 0.97
N TRP A 78 -14.36 -11.27 2.19
CA TRP A 78 -14.65 -9.85 2.39
C TRP A 78 -13.54 -8.95 1.84
N LEU A 79 -12.29 -9.38 1.98
CA LEU A 79 -11.13 -8.63 1.49
C LEU A 79 -11.10 -8.61 -0.04
N LEU A 80 -11.41 -9.73 -0.67
CA LEU A 80 -11.51 -9.79 -2.14
C LEU A 80 -12.61 -8.86 -2.65
N THR A 81 -13.75 -8.83 -1.97
CA THR A 81 -14.84 -7.91 -2.30
C THR A 81 -14.40 -6.45 -2.20
N VAL A 82 -13.71 -6.09 -1.10
CA VAL A 82 -13.19 -4.74 -0.91
C VAL A 82 -12.15 -4.39 -1.97
N SER A 83 -11.22 -5.32 -2.27
CA SER A 83 -10.18 -5.08 -3.27
C SER A 83 -10.76 -4.87 -4.67
N ASN A 84 -11.85 -5.56 -5.02
CA ASN A 84 -12.55 -5.33 -6.27
C ASN A 84 -13.21 -3.95 -6.32
N LYS A 85 -13.77 -3.50 -5.19
CA LYS A 85 -14.31 -2.13 -5.09
C LYS A 85 -13.21 -1.08 -5.24
N VAL A 86 -12.04 -1.32 -4.67
CA VAL A 86 -10.87 -0.45 -4.83
C VAL A 86 -10.48 -0.37 -6.31
N ALA A 87 -10.47 -1.51 -7.00
CA ALA A 87 -10.17 -1.55 -8.44
C ALA A 87 -11.21 -0.77 -9.26
N GLN A 88 -12.49 -0.88 -8.90
CA GLN A 88 -13.55 -0.11 -9.55
C GLN A 88 -13.42 1.39 -9.32
N ARG A 89 -12.78 1.79 -8.22
CA ARG A 89 -12.48 3.19 -7.92
C ARG A 89 -11.04 3.56 -8.29
N ALA A 90 -10.48 2.84 -9.27
CA ALA A 90 -9.08 3.02 -9.67
C ALA A 90 -8.77 4.48 -10.06
N ASN A 91 -9.72 5.19 -10.67
CA ASN A 91 -9.51 6.60 -11.01
C ASN A 91 -9.27 7.46 -9.76
N GLN A 92 -10.05 7.23 -8.70
CA GLN A 92 -9.86 7.94 -7.43
C GLN A 92 -8.52 7.60 -6.80
N PHE A 93 -8.16 6.31 -6.80
CA PHE A 93 -6.87 5.86 -6.30
C PHE A 93 -5.71 6.49 -7.09
N GLN A 94 -5.82 6.53 -8.42
CA GLN A 94 -4.82 7.17 -9.27
C GLN A 94 -4.73 8.67 -9.00
N GLN A 95 -5.84 9.34 -8.74
CA GLN A 95 -5.84 10.76 -8.37
C GLN A 95 -5.10 10.98 -7.05
N GLN A 96 -5.31 10.09 -6.06
CA GLN A 96 -4.59 10.16 -4.80
C GLN A 96 -3.09 9.96 -5.01
N MET A 97 -2.71 9.00 -5.86
CA MET A 97 -1.31 8.78 -6.20
C MET A 97 -0.70 10.00 -6.90
N ARG A 98 -1.45 10.65 -7.80
CA ARG A 98 -0.99 11.88 -8.45
C ARG A 98 -0.82 13.01 -7.43
N ALA A 99 -1.72 13.15 -6.47
CA ALA A 99 -1.58 14.13 -5.41
C ALA A 99 -0.31 13.89 -4.58
N CYS A 100 0.12 12.62 -4.47
CA CYS A 100 1.37 12.24 -3.83
C CYS A 100 2.60 12.43 -4.73
N GLY A 101 2.44 12.76 -6.00
CA GLY A 101 3.54 12.89 -6.95
C GLY A 101 4.06 11.55 -7.50
N LEU A 102 3.22 10.54 -7.48
CA LEU A 102 3.63 9.18 -7.92
C LEU A 102 3.26 8.89 -9.39
#